data_06c4de1f47072d2ea6b262af1cdd4961
#
_entry.id   06c4de1f47072d2ea6b262af1cdd4961
#
_cell.length_a   1.000
_cell.length_b   1.000
_cell.length_c   1.000
_cell.angle_alpha   90.00
_cell.angle_beta   90.00
_cell.angle_gamma   90.00
#
_symmetry.space_group_name_H-M   'P 1'
#
loop_
_entity.id
_entity.type
_entity.pdbx_description
1 polymer ?
#
loop_
_entity_poly.entity_id
_entity_poly.type
_entity_poly.pdbx_seq_one_letter_code
_entity_poly.pdbx_strand_id
1 'polypeptide(L)'
;MISSRQDQTGAPLSSSTTTTTPVVAPISVVDHGLPYDTHNLYDVSFNNTHTIYTLLTSDPSLVDSWISTVLRDHQQRVLTVGLDIEWRPNTQRNMQNPVATLQLCVAERCLVFQILHSPSIPPSLVSFLADPNITFVGVGIQEDVEKLLEDYNLNVANVRDLRSFAAERLGDLELKRAGLKSLGLRVLGLEVAKPKRVTRSRWDNPWLTAQQVQYAAVDAFLSYEIDRRLSSYN
;
A
#
# COMPACT_ATOMS: atom_id res chain seq x y z
N MET A 1 32.96 9.36 71.23
CA MET A 1 32.21 10.11 70.21
C MET A 1 32.11 9.22 69.00
N ILE A 2 30.93 8.61 68.77
CA ILE A 2 30.69 7.64 67.71
C ILE A 2 29.77 8.36 66.70
N SER A 3 30.25 8.57 65.47
CA SER A 3 29.52 9.18 64.41
C SER A 3 28.84 8.10 63.57
N SER A 4 27.52 8.09 63.57
CA SER A 4 26.67 7.19 62.75
C SER A 4 26.55 7.69 61.32
N ARG A 5 26.98 6.90 60.36
CA ARG A 5 26.66 7.09 58.92
C ARG A 5 25.32 6.48 58.62
N GLN A 6 24.41 7.27 58.08
CA GLN A 6 23.17 6.77 57.50
C GLN A 6 23.41 6.37 56.04
N ASP A 7 23.13 5.09 55.73
CA ASP A 7 23.05 4.59 54.35
C ASP A 7 21.70 4.97 53.76
N GLN A 8 21.74 5.72 52.66
CA GLN A 8 20.56 5.95 51.80
C GLN A 8 20.55 4.90 50.70
N THR A 9 19.70 3.90 50.85
CA THR A 9 19.37 2.94 49.79
C THR A 9 18.41 3.59 48.80
N GLY A 10 18.93 3.93 47.62
CA GLY A 10 18.13 4.36 46.48
C GLY A 10 17.31 3.19 45.93
N ALA A 11 16.00 3.33 45.89
CA ALA A 11 15.12 2.39 45.24
C ALA A 11 15.28 2.47 43.70
N PRO A 12 15.25 1.34 42.98
CA PRO A 12 15.31 1.38 41.51
C PRO A 12 13.98 1.90 40.92
N LEU A 13 14.08 2.90 40.05
CA LEU A 13 12.97 3.36 39.23
C LEU A 13 12.52 2.22 38.30
N SER A 14 11.37 1.64 38.57
CA SER A 14 10.71 0.71 37.66
C SER A 14 10.20 1.43 36.45
N SER A 15 10.88 1.27 35.32
CA SER A 15 10.39 1.68 34.03
C SER A 15 9.20 0.77 33.65
N SER A 16 7.99 1.26 33.82
CA SER A 16 6.79 0.61 33.32
C SER A 16 6.75 0.72 31.78
N THR A 17 7.23 -0.29 31.10
CA THR A 17 6.97 -0.51 29.66
C THR A 17 5.49 -0.82 29.52
N THR A 18 4.71 0.17 29.13
CA THR A 18 3.31 0.01 28.71
C THR A 18 3.31 -0.81 27.42
N THR A 19 3.11 -2.11 27.52
CA THR A 19 2.87 -3.00 26.39
C THR A 19 1.46 -2.70 25.86
N THR A 20 1.34 -1.77 24.92
CA THR A 20 0.10 -1.54 24.18
C THR A 20 -0.17 -2.77 23.32
N THR A 21 -1.25 -3.50 23.62
CA THR A 21 -1.71 -4.60 22.78
C THR A 21 -2.01 -4.08 21.38
N PRO A 22 -1.51 -4.72 20.30
CA PRO A 22 -1.80 -4.28 18.94
C PRO A 22 -3.31 -4.23 18.68
N VAL A 23 -3.77 -3.13 18.11
CA VAL A 23 -5.17 -2.96 17.73
C VAL A 23 -5.34 -3.51 16.30
N VAL A 24 -6.22 -4.51 16.15
CA VAL A 24 -6.59 -5.01 14.82
C VAL A 24 -7.46 -3.94 14.16
N ALA A 25 -7.00 -3.42 13.02
CA ALA A 25 -7.75 -2.43 12.26
C ALA A 25 -9.04 -3.06 11.71
N PRO A 26 -10.23 -2.57 12.07
CA PRO A 26 -11.45 -2.99 11.41
C PRO A 26 -11.45 -2.50 9.96
N ILE A 27 -11.81 -3.40 9.04
CA ILE A 27 -11.88 -3.09 7.62
C ILE A 27 -13.22 -3.60 7.09
N SER A 28 -13.92 -2.75 6.34
CA SER A 28 -15.16 -3.10 5.67
C SER A 28 -15.19 -2.51 4.27
N VAL A 29 -16.06 -3.04 3.41
CA VAL A 29 -16.19 -2.58 2.03
C VAL A 29 -17.67 -2.47 1.68
N VAL A 30 -18.02 -1.34 1.05
CA VAL A 30 -19.32 -1.10 0.43
C VAL A 30 -19.11 -1.16 -1.08
N ASP A 31 -19.83 -2.05 -1.73
CA ASP A 31 -19.86 -2.19 -3.18
C ASP A 31 -21.04 -1.37 -3.70
N HIS A 32 -20.78 -0.40 -4.60
CA HIS A 32 -21.82 0.48 -5.15
C HIS A 32 -22.68 -0.21 -6.22
N GLY A 33 -22.21 -1.35 -6.75
CA GLY A 33 -22.98 -2.16 -7.70
C GLY A 33 -23.40 -1.44 -8.95
N LEU A 34 -22.46 -0.71 -9.58
CA LEU A 34 -22.74 0.04 -10.80
C LEU A 34 -23.13 -0.90 -11.94
N PRO A 35 -24.03 -0.48 -12.84
CA PRO A 35 -24.54 -1.33 -13.94
C PRO A 35 -23.59 -1.33 -15.16
N TYR A 36 -22.27 -1.36 -14.91
CA TYR A 36 -21.26 -1.34 -15.96
C TYR A 36 -20.35 -2.56 -15.89
N ASP A 37 -19.98 -3.07 -17.06
CA ASP A 37 -19.10 -4.24 -17.16
C ASP A 37 -17.61 -3.85 -17.10
N THR A 38 -17.26 -2.57 -17.19
CA THR A 38 -15.89 -2.07 -17.30
C THR A 38 -15.37 -1.48 -15.99
N HIS A 39 -16.27 -1.13 -15.07
CA HIS A 39 -15.87 -0.48 -13.82
C HIS A 39 -16.92 -0.59 -12.71
N ASN A 40 -16.46 -0.42 -11.48
CA ASN A 40 -17.31 -0.25 -10.31
C ASN A 40 -16.61 0.64 -9.25
N LEU A 41 -17.39 1.17 -8.32
CA LEU A 41 -16.92 1.98 -7.21
C LEU A 41 -17.09 1.23 -5.89
N TYR A 42 -16.12 1.45 -5.00
CA TYR A 42 -16.14 0.86 -3.67
C TYR A 42 -15.71 1.89 -2.63
N ASP A 43 -16.37 1.89 -1.49
CA ASP A 43 -15.92 2.60 -0.31
C ASP A 43 -15.32 1.59 0.67
N VAL A 44 -14.00 1.64 0.84
CA VAL A 44 -13.29 0.76 1.77
C VAL A 44 -13.00 1.54 3.05
N SER A 45 -13.71 1.21 4.12
CA SER A 45 -13.45 1.76 5.44
C SER A 45 -12.24 1.08 6.07
N PHE A 46 -11.26 1.87 6.53
CA PHE A 46 -10.07 1.39 7.19
C PHE A 46 -9.94 2.02 8.57
N ASN A 47 -9.87 1.19 9.59
CA ASN A 47 -9.71 1.57 11.00
C ASN A 47 -10.76 2.57 11.52
N ASN A 48 -11.95 2.62 10.91
CA ASN A 48 -13.03 3.59 11.20
C ASN A 48 -12.61 5.08 11.10
N THR A 49 -11.45 5.38 10.57
CA THR A 49 -10.88 6.73 10.46
C THR A 49 -10.68 7.18 9.03
N HIS A 50 -10.57 6.24 8.10
CA HIS A 50 -10.36 6.50 6.68
C HIS A 50 -11.43 5.81 5.84
N THR A 51 -11.85 6.47 4.78
CA THR A 51 -12.66 5.89 3.71
C THR A 51 -11.87 5.97 2.41
N ILE A 52 -11.41 4.82 1.92
CA ILE A 52 -10.64 4.73 0.68
C ILE A 52 -11.63 4.61 -0.48
N TYR A 53 -11.79 5.69 -1.23
CA TYR A 53 -12.64 5.76 -2.43
C TYR A 53 -11.94 5.05 -3.57
N THR A 54 -12.42 3.87 -3.90
CA THR A 54 -11.74 2.95 -4.80
C THR A 54 -12.49 2.80 -6.12
N LEU A 55 -11.82 3.13 -7.21
CA LEU A 55 -12.27 2.83 -8.57
C LEU A 55 -11.63 1.50 -9.02
N LEU A 56 -12.46 0.49 -9.27
CA LEU A 56 -12.09 -0.72 -9.99
C LEU A 56 -12.43 -0.51 -11.46
N THR A 57 -11.47 -0.67 -12.39
CA THR A 57 -11.76 -0.50 -13.82
C THR A 57 -10.80 -1.28 -14.71
N SER A 58 -11.30 -1.68 -15.88
CA SER A 58 -10.51 -2.10 -17.05
C SER A 58 -10.55 -1.07 -18.18
N ASP A 59 -11.29 0.05 -18.03
CA ASP A 59 -11.46 1.09 -19.04
C ASP A 59 -10.29 2.10 -18.98
N PRO A 60 -9.50 2.23 -20.07
CA PRO A 60 -8.40 3.19 -20.14
C PRO A 60 -8.83 4.65 -19.91
N SER A 61 -10.03 5.03 -20.33
CA SER A 61 -10.52 6.41 -20.22
C SER A 61 -10.79 6.81 -18.76
N LEU A 62 -11.18 5.84 -17.92
CA LEU A 62 -11.36 6.05 -16.50
C LEU A 62 -10.01 6.14 -15.76
N VAL A 63 -8.99 5.42 -16.24
CA VAL A 63 -7.61 5.58 -15.75
C VAL A 63 -7.09 6.99 -16.07
N ASP A 64 -7.29 7.48 -17.31
CA ASP A 64 -6.96 8.85 -17.71
C ASP A 64 -7.63 9.90 -16.81
N SER A 65 -8.92 9.69 -16.54
CA SER A 65 -9.72 10.59 -15.68
C SER A 65 -9.22 10.59 -14.24
N TRP A 66 -8.87 9.42 -13.71
CA TRP A 66 -8.32 9.28 -12.35
C TRP A 66 -6.98 10.01 -12.22
N ILE A 67 -6.04 9.77 -13.16
CA ILE A 67 -4.73 10.42 -13.20
C ILE A 67 -4.87 11.93 -13.30
N SER A 68 -5.71 12.41 -14.23
CA SER A 68 -5.96 13.85 -14.43
C SER A 68 -6.49 14.51 -13.15
N THR A 69 -7.35 13.82 -12.42
CA THR A 69 -7.89 14.30 -11.14
C THR A 69 -6.81 14.36 -10.08
N VAL A 70 -5.99 13.31 -9.93
CA VAL A 70 -4.89 13.28 -8.97
C VAL A 70 -3.88 14.38 -9.23
N LEU A 71 -3.46 14.56 -10.49
CA LEU A 71 -2.49 15.60 -10.86
C LEU A 71 -3.04 17.01 -10.62
N ARG A 72 -4.31 17.26 -10.94
CA ARG A 72 -4.96 18.55 -10.68
C ARG A 72 -5.02 18.87 -9.19
N ASP A 73 -5.37 17.89 -8.36
CA ASP A 73 -5.56 18.08 -6.93
C ASP A 73 -4.22 18.26 -6.18
N HIS A 74 -3.08 17.90 -6.83
CA HIS A 74 -1.73 17.94 -6.23
C HIS A 74 -0.72 18.84 -6.99
N GLN A 75 -1.16 19.76 -7.83
CA GLN A 75 -0.33 20.60 -8.72
C GLN A 75 0.86 21.33 -8.07
N GLN A 76 0.88 21.52 -6.75
CA GLN A 76 1.91 22.27 -6.04
C GLN A 76 2.66 21.44 -4.98
N ARG A 77 2.52 20.11 -4.99
CA ARG A 77 3.10 19.23 -3.96
C ARG A 77 3.93 18.13 -4.62
N VAL A 78 4.97 17.72 -3.90
CA VAL A 78 5.63 16.45 -4.22
C VAL A 78 4.60 15.34 -4.07
N LEU A 79 4.33 14.64 -5.16
CA LEU A 79 3.31 13.59 -5.18
C LEU A 79 3.96 12.26 -4.77
N THR A 80 3.39 11.65 -3.74
CA THR A 80 3.69 10.27 -3.34
C THR A 80 2.50 9.40 -3.69
N VAL A 81 2.75 8.23 -4.25
CA VAL A 81 1.74 7.26 -4.69
C VAL A 81 2.07 5.90 -4.10
N GLY A 82 1.15 5.33 -3.31
CA GLY A 82 1.23 3.93 -2.92
C GLY A 82 0.99 3.05 -4.14
N LEU A 83 1.92 2.14 -4.44
CA LEU A 83 1.85 1.21 -5.56
C LEU A 83 1.88 -0.23 -5.06
N ASP A 84 1.05 -1.06 -5.65
CA ASP A 84 1.03 -2.51 -5.46
C ASP A 84 0.56 -3.19 -6.75
N ILE A 85 0.85 -4.47 -6.93
CA ILE A 85 0.36 -5.28 -8.05
C ILE A 85 -0.09 -6.65 -7.58
N GLU A 86 -1.05 -7.21 -8.31
CA GLU A 86 -1.48 -8.58 -8.06
C GLU A 86 -1.54 -9.40 -9.35
N TRP A 87 -1.23 -10.67 -9.25
CA TRP A 87 -1.33 -11.63 -10.34
C TRP A 87 -1.78 -13.00 -9.86
N ARG A 88 -2.24 -13.82 -10.78
CA ARG A 88 -2.57 -15.21 -10.45
C ARG A 88 -1.31 -15.96 -9.99
N PRO A 89 -1.33 -16.64 -8.83
CA PRO A 89 -0.19 -17.44 -8.39
C PRO A 89 0.25 -18.47 -9.42
N ASN A 90 1.56 -18.57 -9.64
CA ASN A 90 2.12 -19.57 -10.52
C ASN A 90 1.95 -20.96 -9.93
N THR A 91 1.36 -21.88 -10.69
CA THR A 91 1.12 -23.29 -10.26
C THR A 91 2.20 -24.24 -10.73
N GLN A 92 3.02 -23.82 -11.68
CA GLN A 92 4.13 -24.62 -12.27
C GLN A 92 5.42 -23.80 -12.27
N ARG A 93 6.56 -24.48 -12.14
CA ARG A 93 7.91 -23.87 -12.00
C ARG A 93 8.31 -22.97 -13.18
N ASN A 94 7.82 -23.26 -14.39
CA ASN A 94 8.20 -22.56 -15.63
C ASN A 94 7.06 -21.68 -16.18
N MET A 95 6.04 -21.40 -15.37
CA MET A 95 4.90 -20.58 -15.76
C MET A 95 4.96 -19.26 -15.01
N GLN A 96 4.99 -18.17 -15.75
CA GLN A 96 4.83 -16.84 -15.18
C GLN A 96 3.49 -16.27 -15.63
N ASN A 97 2.61 -15.99 -14.67
CA ASN A 97 1.37 -15.29 -14.95
C ASN A 97 1.67 -13.78 -14.99
N PRO A 98 1.11 -13.04 -15.97
CA PRO A 98 1.31 -11.60 -16.04
C PRO A 98 0.60 -10.89 -14.88
N VAL A 99 1.00 -9.64 -14.63
CA VAL A 99 0.29 -8.75 -13.70
C VAL A 99 -1.17 -8.65 -14.16
N ALA A 100 -2.09 -8.92 -13.26
CA ALA A 100 -3.51 -8.84 -13.53
C ALA A 100 -4.10 -7.49 -13.14
N THR A 101 -3.63 -6.93 -12.02
CA THR A 101 -4.10 -5.64 -11.51
C THR A 101 -2.94 -4.76 -11.05
N LEU A 102 -3.01 -3.47 -11.35
CA LEU A 102 -2.14 -2.42 -10.83
C LEU A 102 -2.96 -1.55 -9.88
N GLN A 103 -2.45 -1.35 -8.67
CA GLN A 103 -3.06 -0.49 -7.66
C GLN A 103 -2.23 0.78 -7.48
N LEU A 104 -2.92 1.93 -7.52
CA LEU A 104 -2.33 3.24 -7.25
C LEU A 104 -3.18 3.96 -6.21
N CYS A 105 -2.57 4.46 -5.13
CA CYS A 105 -3.29 5.16 -4.08
C CYS A 105 -2.60 6.48 -3.72
N VAL A 106 -3.41 7.55 -3.70
CA VAL A 106 -3.00 8.88 -3.26
C VAL A 106 -3.99 9.36 -2.21
N ALA A 107 -3.55 9.54 -0.99
CA ALA A 107 -4.41 9.79 0.14
C ALA A 107 -5.53 8.72 0.22
N GLU A 108 -6.78 9.13 0.23
CA GLU A 108 -7.95 8.23 0.28
C GLU A 108 -8.52 7.89 -1.10
N ARG A 109 -7.83 8.21 -2.18
CA ARG A 109 -8.26 7.93 -3.56
C ARG A 109 -7.43 6.80 -4.14
N CYS A 110 -8.06 5.66 -4.40
CA CYS A 110 -7.42 4.46 -4.92
C CYS A 110 -7.94 4.09 -6.30
N LEU A 111 -7.03 3.67 -7.18
CA LEU A 111 -7.32 3.02 -8.46
C LEU A 111 -6.91 1.56 -8.34
N VAL A 112 -7.80 0.65 -8.70
CA VAL A 112 -7.50 -0.76 -8.97
C VAL A 112 -7.72 -0.98 -10.48
N PHE A 113 -6.65 -0.90 -11.25
CA PHE A 113 -6.69 -1.06 -12.69
C PHE A 113 -6.51 -2.52 -13.09
N GLN A 114 -7.53 -3.15 -13.67
CA GLN A 114 -7.47 -4.50 -14.21
C GLN A 114 -6.71 -4.51 -15.55
N ILE A 115 -5.41 -4.26 -15.48
CA ILE A 115 -4.53 -4.07 -16.64
C ILE A 115 -4.58 -5.25 -17.62
N LEU A 116 -4.75 -6.48 -17.09
CA LEU A 116 -4.85 -7.70 -17.89
C LEU A 116 -6.08 -7.71 -18.81
N HIS A 117 -7.15 -7.06 -18.39
CA HIS A 117 -8.43 -7.03 -19.11
C HIS A 117 -8.66 -5.72 -19.86
N SER A 118 -7.72 -4.79 -19.76
CA SER A 118 -7.82 -3.52 -20.46
C SER A 118 -7.53 -3.70 -21.97
N PRO A 119 -8.31 -3.08 -22.85
CA PRO A 119 -8.04 -3.13 -24.30
C PRO A 119 -6.76 -2.41 -24.69
N SER A 120 -6.27 -1.49 -23.87
CA SER A 120 -5.02 -0.76 -24.08
C SER A 120 -4.51 -0.14 -22.78
N ILE A 121 -3.21 0.17 -22.74
CA ILE A 121 -2.61 0.94 -21.66
C ILE A 121 -2.64 2.42 -22.06
N PRO A 122 -3.30 3.30 -21.28
CA PRO A 122 -3.40 4.70 -21.65
C PRO A 122 -2.04 5.40 -21.59
N PRO A 123 -1.71 6.26 -22.55
CA PRO A 123 -0.45 7.02 -22.57
C PRO A 123 -0.24 7.88 -21.31
N SER A 124 -1.31 8.34 -20.69
CA SER A 124 -1.26 9.09 -19.43
C SER A 124 -0.68 8.24 -18.29
N LEU A 125 -1.02 6.94 -18.22
CA LEU A 125 -0.47 6.02 -17.23
C LEU A 125 1.02 5.80 -17.46
N VAL A 126 1.44 5.61 -18.72
CA VAL A 126 2.86 5.49 -19.09
C VAL A 126 3.63 6.72 -18.64
N SER A 127 3.12 7.91 -18.94
CA SER A 127 3.75 9.18 -18.56
C SER A 127 3.74 9.39 -17.04
N PHE A 128 2.64 9.03 -16.36
CA PHE A 128 2.50 9.16 -14.90
C PHE A 128 3.50 8.29 -14.16
N LEU A 129 3.67 7.03 -14.58
CA LEU A 129 4.64 6.10 -13.97
C LEU A 129 6.10 6.52 -14.25
N ALA A 130 6.36 7.09 -15.41
CA ALA A 130 7.69 7.54 -15.83
C ALA A 130 8.07 8.95 -15.33
N ASP A 131 7.19 9.65 -14.60
CA ASP A 131 7.49 11.00 -14.10
C ASP A 131 8.46 10.94 -12.90
N PRO A 132 9.69 11.49 -13.01
CA PRO A 132 10.66 11.47 -11.93
C PRO A 132 10.28 12.35 -10.73
N ASN A 133 9.28 13.23 -10.87
CA ASN A 133 8.78 14.07 -9.79
C ASN A 133 7.74 13.36 -8.90
N ILE A 134 7.27 12.19 -9.32
CA ILE A 134 6.33 11.37 -8.55
C ILE A 134 7.11 10.26 -7.86
N THR A 135 6.93 10.09 -6.55
CA THR A 135 7.54 9.01 -5.80
C THR A 135 6.55 7.86 -5.61
N PHE A 136 6.85 6.69 -6.16
CA PHE A 136 6.05 5.48 -5.96
C PHE A 136 6.62 4.69 -4.79
N VAL A 137 5.74 4.29 -3.86
CA VAL A 137 6.12 3.65 -2.60
C VAL A 137 5.42 2.32 -2.41
N GLY A 138 6.15 1.33 -1.94
CA GLY A 138 5.65 -0.01 -1.68
C GLY A 138 6.62 -0.84 -0.85
N VAL A 139 6.22 -2.06 -0.51
CA VAL A 139 7.06 -3.01 0.23
C VAL A 139 7.59 -4.07 -0.72
N GLY A 140 8.90 -4.06 -0.99
CA GLY A 140 9.49 -4.91 -2.03
C GLY A 140 9.18 -4.42 -3.44
N ILE A 141 8.86 -3.16 -3.56
CA ILE A 141 8.37 -2.50 -4.79
C ILE A 141 9.28 -2.72 -6.02
N GLN A 142 10.56 -3.02 -5.81
CA GLN A 142 11.47 -3.28 -6.92
C GLN A 142 11.03 -4.50 -7.76
N GLU A 143 10.55 -5.56 -7.10
CA GLU A 143 10.02 -6.75 -7.78
C GLU A 143 8.76 -6.43 -8.58
N ASP A 144 7.91 -5.53 -8.06
CA ASP A 144 6.68 -5.10 -8.72
C ASP A 144 6.97 -4.29 -9.98
N VAL A 145 7.91 -3.34 -9.91
CA VAL A 145 8.25 -2.50 -11.07
C VAL A 145 9.00 -3.29 -12.15
N GLU A 146 9.85 -4.25 -11.76
CA GLU A 146 10.49 -5.17 -12.70
C GLU A 146 9.43 -5.99 -13.46
N LYS A 147 8.44 -6.49 -12.74
CA LYS A 147 7.35 -7.27 -13.34
C LYS A 147 6.44 -6.41 -14.23
N LEU A 148 6.15 -5.16 -13.86
CA LEU A 148 5.42 -4.22 -14.73
C LEU A 148 6.19 -3.91 -16.03
N LEU A 149 7.51 -3.80 -15.92
CA LEU A 149 8.37 -3.59 -17.09
C LEU A 149 8.39 -4.83 -18.00
N GLU A 150 8.55 -6.02 -17.43
CA GLU A 150 8.56 -7.29 -18.17
C GLU A 150 7.25 -7.57 -18.90
N ASP A 151 6.12 -7.43 -18.19
CA ASP A 151 4.81 -7.83 -18.70
C ASP A 151 4.18 -6.78 -19.65
N TYR A 152 4.44 -5.49 -19.40
CA TYR A 152 3.71 -4.39 -20.08
C TYR A 152 4.61 -3.27 -20.61
N ASN A 153 5.93 -3.39 -20.48
CA ASN A 153 6.89 -2.33 -20.83
C ASN A 153 6.59 -0.99 -20.11
N LEU A 154 6.09 -1.08 -18.86
CA LEU A 154 5.82 0.07 -18.02
C LEU A 154 7.03 0.35 -17.12
N ASN A 155 7.67 1.50 -17.33
CA ASN A 155 8.78 1.97 -16.50
C ASN A 155 8.26 2.86 -15.38
N VAL A 156 8.69 2.59 -14.13
CA VAL A 156 8.42 3.43 -12.96
C VAL A 156 9.70 4.17 -12.58
N ALA A 157 9.72 5.50 -12.75
CA ALA A 157 10.96 6.26 -12.74
C ALA A 157 11.56 6.48 -11.35
N ASN A 158 10.73 6.67 -10.33
CA ASN A 158 11.19 7.03 -8.98
C ASN A 158 10.47 6.18 -7.93
N VAL A 159 11.18 5.20 -7.38
CA VAL A 159 10.66 4.23 -6.41
C VAL A 159 11.33 4.35 -5.06
N ARG A 160 10.57 4.14 -3.99
CA ARG A 160 11.05 4.07 -2.61
C ARG A 160 10.54 2.80 -1.94
N ASP A 161 11.44 1.89 -1.59
CA ASP A 161 11.08 0.72 -0.79
C ASP A 161 10.91 1.10 0.69
N LEU A 162 9.71 0.89 1.20
CA LEU A 162 9.32 1.22 2.56
C LEU A 162 10.10 0.46 3.63
N ARG A 163 10.66 -0.72 3.32
CA ARG A 163 11.52 -1.49 4.23
C ARG A 163 12.79 -0.73 4.54
N SER A 164 13.47 -0.26 3.50
CA SER A 164 14.71 0.50 3.63
C SER A 164 14.45 1.86 4.27
N PHE A 165 13.38 2.54 3.86
CA PHE A 165 13.01 3.84 4.39
C PHE A 165 12.62 3.77 5.88
N ALA A 166 11.84 2.76 6.29
CA ALA A 166 11.50 2.56 7.69
C ALA A 166 12.74 2.21 8.55
N ALA A 167 13.63 1.33 8.02
CA ALA A 167 14.84 0.95 8.72
C ALA A 167 15.74 2.18 9.00
N GLU A 168 15.88 3.07 8.03
CA GLU A 168 16.64 4.31 8.16
C GLU A 168 15.98 5.28 9.18
N ARG A 169 14.69 5.55 9.00
CA ARG A 169 13.96 6.53 9.82
C ARG A 169 13.82 6.13 11.28
N LEU A 170 13.69 4.83 11.56
CA LEU A 170 13.48 4.30 12.90
C LEU A 170 14.76 3.73 13.54
N GLY A 171 15.89 3.73 12.82
CA GLY A 171 17.14 3.15 13.29
C GLY A 171 17.08 1.65 13.57
N ASP A 172 16.19 0.91 12.86
CA ASP A 172 15.92 -0.50 13.09
C ASP A 172 16.16 -1.31 11.81
N LEU A 173 17.33 -1.96 11.73
CA LEU A 173 17.75 -2.71 10.54
C LEU A 173 16.90 -3.96 10.25
N GLU A 174 16.21 -4.51 11.24
CA GLU A 174 15.34 -5.68 11.05
C GLU A 174 14.16 -5.36 10.12
N LEU A 175 13.77 -4.07 10.03
CA LEU A 175 12.71 -3.62 9.15
C LEU A 175 13.02 -3.80 7.66
N LYS A 176 14.29 -3.97 7.28
CA LYS A 176 14.69 -4.31 5.89
C LYS A 176 14.11 -5.63 5.39
N ARG A 177 13.64 -6.49 6.29
CA ARG A 177 13.01 -7.78 5.98
C ARG A 177 11.52 -7.81 6.29
N ALA A 178 10.97 -6.68 6.76
CA ALA A 178 9.57 -6.60 7.17
C ALA A 178 8.63 -6.65 5.96
N GLY A 179 7.51 -7.34 6.09
CA GLY A 179 6.38 -7.24 5.16
C GLY A 179 5.48 -6.05 5.49
N LEU A 180 4.56 -5.71 4.58
CA LEU A 180 3.63 -4.58 4.74
C LEU A 180 2.83 -4.63 6.06
N LYS A 181 2.34 -5.82 6.45
CA LYS A 181 1.67 -6.03 7.74
C LYS A 181 2.56 -5.62 8.94
N SER A 182 3.82 -6.05 8.93
CA SER A 182 4.77 -5.75 10.01
C SER A 182 5.12 -4.27 10.05
N LEU A 183 5.28 -3.63 8.88
CA LEU A 183 5.49 -2.18 8.79
C LEU A 183 4.27 -1.40 9.25
N GLY A 184 3.06 -1.82 8.87
CA GLY A 184 1.81 -1.20 9.35
C GLY A 184 1.71 -1.23 10.87
N LEU A 185 2.01 -2.38 11.47
CA LEU A 185 2.04 -2.50 12.93
C LEU A 185 3.13 -1.60 13.55
N ARG A 186 4.33 -1.59 13.00
CA ARG A 186 5.49 -0.87 13.58
C ARG A 186 5.37 0.66 13.44
N VAL A 187 4.83 1.13 12.31
CA VAL A 187 4.76 2.57 11.97
C VAL A 187 3.43 3.20 12.35
N LEU A 188 2.32 2.47 12.13
CA LEU A 188 0.97 2.98 12.35
C LEU A 188 0.34 2.45 13.64
N GLY A 189 0.92 1.43 14.28
CA GLY A 189 0.35 0.76 15.45
C GLY A 189 -0.86 -0.11 15.13
N LEU A 190 -1.11 -0.42 13.85
CA LEU A 190 -2.29 -1.13 13.37
C LEU A 190 -1.92 -2.53 12.86
N GLU A 191 -2.61 -3.53 13.37
CA GLU A 191 -2.53 -4.88 12.83
C GLU A 191 -3.54 -5.05 11.69
N VAL A 192 -3.05 -5.43 10.49
CA VAL A 192 -3.88 -5.63 9.30
C VAL A 192 -3.96 -7.12 8.98
N ALA A 193 -5.18 -7.63 8.83
CA ALA A 193 -5.39 -9.01 8.44
C ALA A 193 -5.07 -9.22 6.96
N LYS A 194 -4.21 -10.21 6.66
CA LYS A 194 -3.92 -10.65 5.27
C LYS A 194 -4.43 -12.08 5.07
N PRO A 195 -5.70 -12.27 4.66
CA PRO A 195 -6.27 -13.59 4.48
C PRO A 195 -5.65 -14.28 3.26
N LYS A 196 -4.94 -15.41 3.48
CA LYS A 196 -4.27 -16.19 2.42
C LYS A 196 -5.22 -16.59 1.27
N ARG A 197 -6.51 -16.74 1.55
CA ARG A 197 -7.53 -17.03 0.55
C ARG A 197 -7.65 -15.90 -0.49
N VAL A 198 -7.46 -14.64 -0.10
CA VAL A 198 -7.53 -13.49 -0.99
C VAL A 198 -6.21 -13.32 -1.74
N THR A 199 -5.07 -13.32 -1.02
CA THR A 199 -3.74 -13.13 -1.64
C THR A 199 -3.41 -14.19 -2.70
N ARG A 200 -3.96 -15.42 -2.57
CA ARG A 200 -3.73 -16.52 -3.50
C ARG A 200 -4.93 -16.78 -4.42
N SER A 201 -5.80 -15.81 -4.56
CA SER A 201 -7.00 -15.96 -5.37
C SER A 201 -6.73 -15.77 -6.87
N ARG A 202 -7.78 -15.91 -7.66
CA ARG A 202 -7.77 -15.71 -9.10
C ARG A 202 -7.86 -14.21 -9.43
N TRP A 203 -6.72 -13.51 -9.35
CA TRP A 203 -6.61 -12.11 -9.73
C TRP A 203 -6.82 -11.87 -11.23
N ASP A 204 -6.61 -12.90 -12.02
CA ASP A 204 -6.83 -12.96 -13.47
C ASP A 204 -8.31 -13.06 -13.87
N ASN A 205 -9.25 -13.11 -12.92
CA ASN A 205 -10.67 -13.08 -13.24
C ASN A 205 -11.09 -11.70 -13.77
N PRO A 206 -11.98 -11.63 -14.77
CA PRO A 206 -12.55 -10.37 -15.25
C PRO A 206 -13.38 -9.65 -14.16
N TRP A 207 -13.90 -10.39 -13.19
CA TRP A 207 -14.67 -9.89 -12.05
C TRP A 207 -13.91 -10.14 -10.76
N LEU A 208 -13.52 -9.08 -10.08
CA LEU A 208 -12.96 -9.18 -8.74
C LEU A 208 -14.08 -9.12 -7.69
N THR A 209 -13.93 -9.92 -6.66
CA THR A 209 -14.83 -9.85 -5.50
C THR A 209 -14.57 -8.59 -4.69
N ALA A 210 -15.56 -8.09 -3.96
CA ALA A 210 -15.39 -6.94 -3.07
C ALA A 210 -14.24 -7.15 -2.06
N GLN A 211 -14.00 -8.40 -1.63
CA GLN A 211 -12.88 -8.74 -0.75
C GLN A 211 -11.50 -8.60 -1.43
N GLN A 212 -11.39 -8.91 -2.73
CA GLN A 212 -10.17 -8.67 -3.50
C GLN A 212 -9.93 -7.17 -3.68
N VAL A 213 -10.97 -6.41 -4.04
CA VAL A 213 -10.87 -4.95 -4.17
C VAL A 213 -10.50 -4.30 -2.85
N GLN A 214 -11.13 -4.71 -1.74
CA GLN A 214 -10.77 -4.25 -0.40
C GLN A 214 -9.30 -4.52 -0.09
N TYR A 215 -8.81 -5.73 -0.36
CA TYR A 215 -7.43 -6.12 -0.12
C TYR A 215 -6.47 -5.26 -0.94
N ALA A 216 -6.69 -5.14 -2.24
CA ALA A 216 -5.87 -4.36 -3.17
C ALA A 216 -5.80 -2.87 -2.79
N ALA A 217 -6.96 -2.28 -2.47
CA ALA A 217 -7.04 -0.88 -2.05
C ALA A 217 -6.31 -0.63 -0.72
N VAL A 218 -6.46 -1.54 0.25
CA VAL A 218 -5.81 -1.41 1.56
C VAL A 218 -4.28 -1.54 1.45
N ASP A 219 -3.75 -2.45 0.62
CA ASP A 219 -2.30 -2.63 0.49
C ASP A 219 -1.65 -1.39 -0.15
N ALA A 220 -2.24 -0.82 -1.21
CA ALA A 220 -1.76 0.42 -1.80
C ALA A 220 -1.92 1.63 -0.87
N PHE A 221 -3.05 1.74 -0.15
CA PHE A 221 -3.28 2.80 0.85
C PHE A 221 -2.28 2.72 2.01
N LEU A 222 -2.03 1.53 2.54
CA LEU A 222 -1.05 1.33 3.61
C LEU A 222 0.37 1.73 3.17
N SER A 223 0.74 1.42 1.94
CA SER A 223 2.02 1.85 1.39
C SER A 223 2.13 3.37 1.38
N TYR A 224 1.09 4.08 0.92
CA TYR A 224 1.02 5.54 0.97
C TYR A 224 1.09 6.07 2.41
N GLU A 225 0.29 5.54 3.33
CA GLU A 225 0.16 6.04 4.70
C GLU A 225 1.41 5.79 5.55
N ILE A 226 2.09 4.65 5.34
CA ILE A 226 3.38 4.36 5.98
C ILE A 226 4.44 5.36 5.53
N ASP A 227 4.54 5.66 4.22
CA ASP A 227 5.47 6.67 3.71
C ASP A 227 5.18 8.04 4.31
N ARG A 228 3.91 8.46 4.29
CA ARG A 228 3.46 9.73 4.85
C ARG A 228 3.85 9.86 6.32
N ARG A 229 3.66 8.82 7.09
CA ARG A 229 4.00 8.79 8.51
C ARG A 229 5.50 8.83 8.75
N LEU A 230 6.28 8.03 8.01
CA LEU A 230 7.75 8.03 8.11
C LEU A 230 8.36 9.36 7.67
N SER A 231 7.78 10.01 6.68
CA SER A 231 8.20 11.34 6.21
C SER A 231 7.93 12.46 7.22
N SER A 232 7.01 12.25 8.17
CA SER A 232 6.72 13.20 9.25
C SER A 232 7.65 13.09 10.46
N TYR A 233 8.47 12.05 10.56
CA TYR A 233 9.51 11.96 11.59
C TYR A 233 10.68 12.88 11.21
N ASN A 234 10.91 13.90 12.01
CA ASN A 234 12.06 14.81 11.91
C ASN A 234 13.31 14.18 12.50
#